data_75c4051d41dbd0be2e5c8e297e564526
#
_entry.id   75c4051d41dbd0be2e5c8e297e564526
#
_cell.length_a   1.000
_cell.length_b   1.000
_cell.length_c   1.000
_cell.angle_alpha   90.00
_cell.angle_beta   90.00
_cell.angle_gamma   90.00
#
_symmetry.space_group_name_H-M   'P 1'
#
loop_
_entity.id
_entity.type
_entity.pdbx_description
1 polymer ?
#
loop_
_entity_poly.entity_id
_entity_poly.type
_entity_poly.pdbx_seq_one_letter_code
_entity_poly.pdbx_strand_id
1 'polypeptide(L)'
;MNYIHQAQYYETDQMGIIHHSNYIRWMEEARIAYMDELGFPYKKVEEAGIISPVLSVQCDYKAMTYFGDRVCIDVKLSSFRGVKYEISYEMRDEKTGELRASATSAHCYLGKNGRPSNIKKELPELYAKMMEELQKVEKEQ
;
A
#
# COMPACT_ATOMS: atom_id res chain seq x y z
N MET A 1 0.38 -1.89 9.89
CA MET A 1 0.34 -0.40 10.01
C MET A 1 -1.02 0.11 9.60
N ASN A 2 -1.56 1.06 10.32
CA ASN A 2 -2.85 1.67 10.02
C ASN A 2 -2.66 3.10 9.51
N TYR A 3 -3.30 3.38 8.38
CA TYR A 3 -3.32 4.69 7.76
C TYR A 3 -4.76 5.18 7.72
N ILE A 4 -5.00 6.44 8.13
CA ILE A 4 -6.35 7.01 8.14
C ILE A 4 -6.50 7.99 6.98
N HIS A 5 -7.52 7.76 6.14
CA HIS A 5 -7.92 8.70 5.09
C HIS A 5 -9.32 9.21 5.40
N GLN A 6 -9.51 10.53 5.38
CA GLN A 6 -10.83 11.13 5.51
C GLN A 6 -11.39 11.36 4.10
N ALA A 7 -12.54 10.73 3.82
CA ALA A 7 -13.18 10.83 2.51
C ALA A 7 -13.60 12.27 2.21
N GLN A 8 -13.20 12.78 1.05
CA GLN A 8 -13.39 14.16 0.64
C GLN A 8 -14.60 14.30 -0.29
N TYR A 9 -15.20 15.50 -0.29
CA TYR A 9 -16.34 15.77 -1.16
C TYR A 9 -16.02 15.54 -2.63
N TYR A 10 -14.83 15.98 -3.09
CA TYR A 10 -14.43 15.82 -4.50
C TYR A 10 -14.18 14.35 -4.90
N GLU A 11 -14.18 13.44 -3.94
CA GLU A 11 -14.02 12.01 -4.21
C GLU A 11 -15.34 11.30 -4.46
N THR A 12 -16.47 12.01 -4.28
CA THR A 12 -17.80 11.40 -4.48
C THR A 12 -18.22 11.41 -5.94
N ASP A 13 -19.16 10.51 -6.28
CA ASP A 13 -19.78 10.44 -7.60
C ASP A 13 -21.22 11.00 -7.54
N GLN A 14 -21.96 10.84 -8.65
CA GLN A 14 -23.35 11.32 -8.72
C GLN A 14 -24.30 10.64 -7.73
N MET A 15 -23.96 9.44 -7.26
CA MET A 15 -24.76 8.70 -6.28
C MET A 15 -24.49 9.17 -4.84
N GLY A 16 -23.55 10.09 -4.66
CA GLY A 16 -23.18 10.59 -3.34
C GLY A 16 -22.26 9.65 -2.56
N ILE A 17 -21.74 8.63 -3.20
CA ILE A 17 -20.77 7.72 -2.59
C ILE A 17 -19.38 7.95 -3.19
N ILE A 18 -18.37 7.43 -2.53
CA ILE A 18 -16.99 7.56 -3.02
C ILE A 18 -16.85 6.80 -4.35
N HIS A 19 -16.33 7.49 -5.36
CA HIS A 19 -16.06 6.90 -6.66
C HIS A 19 -14.98 5.82 -6.50
N HIS A 20 -15.20 4.67 -7.15
CA HIS A 20 -14.34 3.50 -6.98
C HIS A 20 -12.85 3.76 -7.28
N SER A 21 -12.52 4.70 -8.16
CA SER A 21 -11.13 5.03 -8.48
C SER A 21 -10.33 5.56 -7.30
N ASN A 22 -11.00 6.17 -6.33
CA ASN A 22 -10.33 6.79 -5.19
C ASN A 22 -9.74 5.76 -4.23
N TYR A 23 -10.31 4.56 -4.15
CA TYR A 23 -9.77 3.51 -3.30
C TYR A 23 -8.35 3.13 -3.72
N ILE A 24 -8.07 3.14 -5.01
CA ILE A 24 -6.73 2.86 -5.54
C ILE A 24 -5.76 3.99 -5.16
N ARG A 25 -6.21 5.24 -5.18
CA ARG A 25 -5.42 6.38 -4.71
C ARG A 25 -5.12 6.29 -3.22
N TRP A 26 -6.10 5.84 -2.42
CA TRP A 26 -5.91 5.65 -0.98
C TRP A 26 -4.90 4.52 -0.71
N MET A 27 -4.91 3.47 -1.52
CA MET A 27 -3.89 2.41 -1.44
C MET A 27 -2.49 3.00 -1.65
N GLU A 28 -2.33 3.89 -2.62
CA GLU A 28 -1.06 4.55 -2.88
C GLU A 28 -0.63 5.42 -1.69
N GLU A 29 -1.54 6.22 -1.15
CA GLU A 29 -1.25 7.03 0.05
C GLU A 29 -0.79 6.15 1.20
N ALA A 30 -1.49 5.05 1.44
CA ALA A 30 -1.20 4.13 2.54
C ALA A 30 0.15 3.43 2.33
N ARG A 31 0.47 3.04 1.09
CA ARG A 31 1.75 2.41 0.77
C ARG A 31 2.92 3.38 0.98
N ILE A 32 2.75 4.63 0.56
CA ILE A 32 3.78 5.66 0.75
C ILE A 32 4.01 5.88 2.26
N ALA A 33 2.94 6.00 3.03
CA ALA A 33 3.04 6.15 4.49
C ALA A 33 3.70 4.94 5.14
N TYR A 34 3.42 3.75 4.64
CA TYR A 34 4.02 2.52 5.12
C TYR A 34 5.54 2.52 4.89
N MET A 35 5.97 2.90 3.69
CA MET A 35 7.39 2.99 3.37
C MET A 35 8.11 4.05 4.22
N ASP A 36 7.45 5.18 4.48
CA ASP A 36 7.97 6.22 5.36
C ASP A 36 8.19 5.66 6.77
N GLU A 37 7.22 4.91 7.28
CA GLU A 37 7.30 4.30 8.61
C GLU A 37 8.44 3.29 8.70
N LEU A 38 8.70 2.55 7.63
CA LEU A 38 9.81 1.61 7.57
C LEU A 38 11.19 2.31 7.51
N GLY A 39 11.21 3.62 7.32
CA GLY A 39 12.45 4.40 7.22
C GLY A 39 12.99 4.52 5.81
N PHE A 40 12.20 4.15 4.80
CA PHE A 40 12.60 4.19 3.39
C PHE A 40 11.59 4.94 2.54
N PRO A 41 11.48 6.28 2.75
CA PRO A 41 10.60 7.09 1.91
C PRO A 41 11.03 7.01 0.44
N TYR A 42 10.09 7.22 -0.45
CA TYR A 42 10.28 7.13 -1.90
C TYR A 42 11.55 7.84 -2.37
N LYS A 43 11.76 9.05 -1.88
CA LYS A 43 12.92 9.87 -2.25
C LYS A 43 14.23 9.14 -1.95
N LYS A 44 14.31 8.50 -0.79
CA LYS A 44 15.51 7.77 -0.37
C LYS A 44 15.80 6.57 -1.28
N VAL A 45 14.76 5.87 -1.67
CA VAL A 45 14.86 4.72 -2.58
C VAL A 45 15.29 5.20 -3.98
N GLU A 46 14.68 6.28 -4.48
CA GLU A 46 15.03 6.87 -5.77
C GLU A 46 16.47 7.39 -5.81
N GLU A 47 16.94 7.98 -4.72
CA GLU A 47 18.35 8.45 -4.61
C GLU A 47 19.33 7.30 -4.74
N ALA A 48 18.95 6.09 -4.36
CA ALA A 48 19.77 4.88 -4.55
C ALA A 48 19.68 4.33 -5.99
N GLY A 49 18.91 4.98 -6.86
CA GLY A 49 18.75 4.57 -8.25
C GLY A 49 17.75 3.46 -8.45
N ILE A 50 16.88 3.24 -7.46
CA ILE A 50 15.85 2.19 -7.50
C ILE A 50 14.48 2.85 -7.66
N ILE A 51 13.66 2.30 -8.57
CA ILE A 51 12.26 2.70 -8.71
C ILE A 51 11.37 1.48 -8.47
N SER A 52 10.13 1.73 -8.07
CA SER A 52 9.20 0.66 -7.70
C SER A 52 7.85 0.85 -8.42
N PRO A 53 7.74 0.42 -9.69
CA PRO A 53 6.49 0.54 -10.41
C PRO A 53 5.43 -0.44 -9.89
N VAL A 54 4.17 -0.10 -10.16
CA VAL A 54 3.03 -0.96 -9.87
C VAL A 54 2.87 -1.94 -11.02
N LEU A 55 2.77 -3.23 -10.70
CA LEU A 55 2.54 -4.28 -11.70
C LEU A 55 1.05 -4.59 -11.85
N SER A 56 0.32 -4.62 -10.74
CA SER A 56 -1.11 -4.92 -10.76
C SER A 56 -1.78 -4.39 -9.50
N VAL A 57 -3.09 -4.17 -9.60
CA VAL A 57 -3.93 -3.73 -8.49
C VAL A 57 -5.23 -4.52 -8.57
N GLN A 58 -5.68 -5.00 -7.42
CA GLN A 58 -6.99 -5.62 -7.28
C GLN A 58 -7.69 -4.97 -6.09
N CYS A 59 -8.95 -4.59 -6.27
CA CYS A 59 -9.76 -4.00 -5.20
C CYS A 59 -11.17 -4.55 -5.27
N ASP A 60 -11.63 -5.11 -4.15
CA ASP A 60 -12.98 -5.62 -3.99
C ASP A 60 -13.76 -4.66 -3.10
N TYR A 61 -14.84 -4.11 -3.62
CA TYR A 61 -15.68 -3.13 -2.93
C TYR A 61 -16.78 -3.87 -2.17
N LYS A 62 -16.78 -3.74 -0.85
CA LYS A 62 -17.67 -4.50 0.03
C LYS A 62 -18.86 -3.68 0.54
N ALA A 63 -18.64 -2.39 0.84
CA ALA A 63 -19.66 -1.49 1.32
C ALA A 63 -19.34 -0.06 0.88
N MET A 64 -20.37 0.78 0.83
CA MET A 64 -20.23 2.15 0.36
C MET A 64 -19.57 3.05 1.40
N THR A 65 -18.75 3.97 0.92
CA THR A 65 -18.13 5.00 1.75
C THR A 65 -18.69 6.35 1.33
N TYR A 66 -18.87 7.23 2.29
CA TYR A 66 -19.50 8.54 2.10
C TYR A 66 -18.55 9.66 2.46
N PHE A 67 -18.87 10.87 1.97
CA PHE A 67 -18.13 12.07 2.34
C PHE A 67 -18.06 12.21 3.87
N GLY A 68 -16.84 12.50 4.34
CA GLY A 68 -16.61 12.72 5.76
C GLY A 68 -16.29 11.46 6.56
N ASP A 69 -16.52 10.27 5.99
CA ASP A 69 -16.15 9.03 6.63
C ASP A 69 -14.62 8.97 6.81
N ARG A 70 -14.19 8.47 7.94
CA ARG A 70 -12.78 8.21 8.20
C ARG A 70 -12.53 6.73 7.96
N VAL A 71 -11.66 6.45 7.01
CA VAL A 71 -11.36 5.08 6.59
C VAL A 71 -10.00 4.68 7.14
N CYS A 72 -9.99 3.62 7.94
CA CYS A 72 -8.76 3.04 8.49
C CYS A 72 -8.26 1.98 7.54
N ILE A 73 -7.07 2.18 6.98
CA ILE A 73 -6.46 1.24 6.02
C ILE A 73 -5.35 0.48 6.73
N ASP A 74 -5.57 -0.81 6.92
CA ASP A 74 -4.54 -1.70 7.48
C ASP A 74 -3.67 -2.19 6.34
N VAL A 75 -2.39 -1.83 6.37
CA VAL A 75 -1.41 -2.12 5.32
C VAL A 75 -0.45 -3.19 5.81
N LYS A 76 -0.28 -4.24 5.02
CA LYS A 76 0.64 -5.34 5.35
C LYS A 76 1.41 -5.77 4.11
N LEU A 77 2.69 -6.08 4.31
CA LEU A 77 3.49 -6.73 3.28
C LEU A 77 3.12 -8.21 3.26
N SER A 78 2.47 -8.67 2.20
CA SER A 78 1.95 -10.04 2.10
C SER A 78 2.89 -11.00 1.34
N SER A 79 3.80 -10.47 0.52
CA SER A 79 4.76 -11.29 -0.22
C SER A 79 5.98 -10.44 -0.56
N PHE A 80 7.16 -11.05 -0.50
CA PHE A 80 8.39 -10.36 -0.87
C PHE A 80 9.47 -11.39 -1.25
N ARG A 81 10.09 -11.18 -2.41
CA ARG A 81 11.15 -12.06 -2.94
C ARG A 81 12.39 -11.29 -3.40
N GLY A 82 12.63 -10.11 -2.85
CA GLY A 82 13.78 -9.29 -3.20
C GLY A 82 13.58 -8.41 -4.42
N VAL A 83 12.90 -8.88 -5.45
CA VAL A 83 12.56 -8.12 -6.66
C VAL A 83 11.09 -7.73 -6.64
N LYS A 84 10.21 -8.71 -6.44
CA LYS A 84 8.76 -8.51 -6.43
C LYS A 84 8.22 -8.52 -5.00
N TYR A 85 7.20 -7.71 -4.77
CA TYR A 85 6.49 -7.71 -3.49
C TYR A 85 5.01 -7.40 -3.70
N GLU A 86 4.21 -7.85 -2.75
CA GLU A 86 2.78 -7.56 -2.71
C GLU A 86 2.42 -6.95 -1.37
N ILE A 87 1.48 -6.02 -1.42
CA ILE A 87 0.91 -5.38 -0.25
C ILE A 87 -0.58 -5.68 -0.21
N SER A 88 -1.09 -6.02 0.96
CA SER A 88 -2.53 -6.21 1.18
C SER A 88 -3.06 -5.05 2.01
N TYR A 89 -4.33 -4.71 1.74
CA TYR A 89 -5.02 -3.59 2.36
C TYR A 89 -6.40 -4.04 2.81
N GLU A 90 -6.76 -3.71 4.05
CA GLU A 90 -8.14 -3.79 4.51
C GLU A 90 -8.59 -2.40 4.89
N MET A 91 -9.66 -1.92 4.27
CA MET A 91 -10.20 -0.59 4.50
C MET A 91 -11.49 -0.70 5.28
N ARG A 92 -11.50 -0.13 6.49
CA ARG A 92 -12.65 -0.21 7.40
C ARG A 92 -13.07 1.18 7.83
N ASP A 93 -14.36 1.35 8.06
CA ASP A 93 -14.84 2.56 8.72
C ASP A 93 -14.22 2.63 10.11
N GLU A 94 -13.63 3.77 10.46
CA GLU A 94 -12.93 3.94 11.74
C GLU A 94 -13.88 3.77 12.93
N LYS A 95 -15.12 4.25 12.80
CA LYS A 95 -16.09 4.23 13.89
C LYS A 95 -16.75 2.87 14.08
N THR A 96 -17.20 2.26 13.00
CA THR A 96 -18.02 1.04 13.06
C THR A 96 -17.21 -0.23 12.88
N GLY A 97 -16.02 -0.13 12.27
CA GLY A 97 -15.22 -1.29 11.91
C GLY A 97 -15.72 -2.02 10.66
N GLU A 98 -16.78 -1.50 10.01
CA GLU A 98 -17.32 -2.12 8.81
C GLU A 98 -16.28 -2.18 7.70
N LEU A 99 -16.10 -3.37 7.11
CA LEU A 99 -15.19 -3.55 5.97
C LEU A 99 -15.78 -2.87 4.73
N ARG A 100 -15.08 -1.85 4.24
CA ARG A 100 -15.50 -1.09 3.05
C ARG A 100 -14.88 -1.65 1.78
N ALA A 101 -13.63 -2.10 1.85
CA ALA A 101 -12.93 -2.69 0.71
C ALA A 101 -11.77 -3.55 1.18
N SER A 102 -11.41 -4.56 0.39
CA SER A 102 -10.17 -5.30 0.55
C SER A 102 -9.42 -5.27 -0.76
N ALA A 103 -8.09 -5.15 -0.71
CA ALA A 103 -7.31 -4.92 -1.91
C ALA A 103 -5.91 -5.49 -1.79
N THR A 104 -5.28 -5.67 -2.95
CA THR A 104 -3.87 -6.04 -3.05
C THR A 104 -3.23 -5.23 -4.16
N SER A 105 -1.94 -4.97 -4.04
CA SER A 105 -1.15 -4.38 -5.10
C SER A 105 0.17 -5.12 -5.22
N ALA A 106 0.61 -5.35 -6.46
CA ALA A 106 1.87 -6.01 -6.74
C ALA A 106 2.83 -5.01 -7.35
N HIS A 107 4.08 -5.10 -6.96
CA HIS A 107 5.14 -4.16 -7.33
C HIS A 107 6.43 -4.90 -7.61
N CYS A 108 7.39 -4.22 -8.24
CA CYS A 108 8.74 -4.73 -8.35
C CYS A 108 9.73 -3.60 -8.15
N TYR A 109 11.00 -3.96 -8.00
CA TYR A 109 12.09 -3.00 -7.96
C TYR A 109 12.87 -3.06 -9.27
N LEU A 110 13.12 -1.89 -9.86
CA LEU A 110 13.95 -1.73 -11.05
C LEU A 110 15.18 -0.93 -10.70
N GLY A 111 16.33 -1.33 -11.25
CA GLY A 111 17.58 -0.60 -11.08
C GLY A 111 17.73 0.53 -12.08
N LYS A 112 18.89 1.17 -12.06
CA LYS A 112 19.23 2.32 -12.94
C LYS A 112 19.12 2.01 -14.43
N ASN A 113 19.29 0.74 -14.80
CA ASN A 113 19.19 0.28 -16.19
C ASN A 113 17.74 -0.04 -16.61
N GLY A 114 16.75 0.17 -15.73
CA GLY A 114 15.36 -0.14 -15.98
C GLY A 114 15.03 -1.62 -15.91
N ARG A 115 15.94 -2.46 -15.44
CA ARG A 115 15.75 -3.90 -15.34
C ARG A 115 15.43 -4.30 -13.89
N PRO A 116 14.74 -5.44 -13.70
CA PRO A 116 14.47 -5.96 -12.35
C PRO A 116 15.76 -6.02 -11.52
N SER A 117 15.67 -5.55 -10.28
CA SER A 117 16.81 -5.51 -9.37
C SER A 117 16.42 -6.12 -8.03
N ASN A 118 17.21 -7.08 -7.57
CA ASN A 118 17.04 -7.59 -6.22
C ASN A 118 17.67 -6.61 -5.23
N ILE A 119 16.83 -6.03 -4.37
CA ILE A 119 17.28 -4.97 -3.45
C ILE A 119 18.16 -5.48 -2.32
N LYS A 120 18.30 -6.78 -2.17
CA LYS A 120 19.22 -7.35 -1.17
C LYS A 120 20.64 -6.80 -1.34
N LYS A 121 21.05 -6.58 -2.59
CA LYS A 121 22.37 -6.07 -2.94
C LYS A 121 22.43 -4.54 -2.86
N GLU A 122 21.43 -3.86 -3.46
CA GLU A 122 21.44 -2.40 -3.61
C GLU A 122 20.99 -1.66 -2.35
N LEU A 123 20.01 -2.21 -1.64
CA LEU A 123 19.42 -1.64 -0.43
C LEU A 123 19.27 -2.72 0.64
N PRO A 124 20.40 -3.22 1.19
CA PRO A 124 20.34 -4.34 2.13
C PRO A 124 19.54 -4.04 3.41
N GLU A 125 19.52 -2.80 3.86
CA GLU A 125 18.75 -2.40 5.05
C GLU A 125 17.25 -2.45 4.77
N LEU A 126 16.81 -2.02 3.59
CA LEU A 126 15.41 -2.13 3.18
C LEU A 126 15.02 -3.60 3.02
N TYR A 127 15.87 -4.39 2.40
CA TYR A 127 15.64 -5.83 2.26
C TYR A 127 15.40 -6.48 3.62
N ALA A 128 16.28 -6.21 4.59
CA ALA A 128 16.16 -6.76 5.93
C ALA A 128 14.87 -6.32 6.61
N LYS A 129 14.50 -5.04 6.45
CA LYS A 129 13.28 -4.49 7.03
C LYS A 129 12.03 -5.12 6.43
N MET A 130 11.99 -5.33 5.11
CA MET A 130 10.88 -5.98 4.44
C MET A 130 10.75 -7.46 4.85
N MET A 131 11.87 -8.15 5.00
CA MET A 131 11.85 -9.53 5.49
C MET A 131 11.32 -9.61 6.91
N GLU A 132 11.67 -8.65 7.76
CA GLU A 132 11.15 -8.55 9.11
C GLU A 132 9.62 -8.33 9.11
N GLU A 133 9.13 -7.44 8.24
CA GLU A 133 7.69 -7.17 8.11
C GLU A 133 6.93 -8.40 7.61
N LEU A 134 7.51 -9.14 6.67
CA LEU A 134 6.92 -10.38 6.16
C LEU A 134 6.79 -11.42 7.26
N GLN A 135 7.80 -11.56 8.11
CA GLN A 135 7.77 -12.48 9.24
C GLN A 135 6.70 -12.13 10.27
N LYS A 136 6.44 -10.84 10.49
CA LYS A 136 5.37 -10.39 11.38
C LYS A 136 4.00 -10.87 10.88
N VAL A 137 3.76 -10.76 9.57
CA VAL A 137 2.51 -11.21 8.96
C VAL A 137 2.35 -12.73 9.07
N GLU A 138 3.41 -13.48 8.82
CA GLU A 138 3.41 -14.94 8.96
C GLU A 138 3.09 -15.38 10.39
N LYS A 139 3.58 -14.67 11.40
CA LYS A 139 3.30 -14.97 12.81
C LYS A 139 1.87 -14.67 13.23
N GLU A 140 1.21 -13.73 12.55
CA GLU A 140 -0.18 -13.36 12.82
C GLU A 140 -1.18 -14.40 12.26
N GLN A 141 -0.72 -15.24 11.35
CA GLN A 141 -1.48 -16.34 10.80
C GLN A 141 -1.29 -17.60 11.68
#